data_9b4bd3e4d2d304c938255a40cc6e5b09
#
_entry.id   9b4bd3e4d2d304c938255a40cc6e5b09
#
_cell.length_a   1.000
_cell.length_b   1.000
_cell.length_c   1.000
_cell.angle_alpha   90.00
_cell.angle_beta   90.00
_cell.angle_gamma   90.00
#
_symmetry.space_group_name_H-M   'P 1'
#
loop_
_entity.id
_entity.type
_entity.pdbx_description
1 polymer ?
#
loop_
_entity_poly.entity_id
_entity_poly.type
_entity_poly.pdbx_seq_one_letter_code
_entity_poly.pdbx_strand_id
1 'polypeptide(L)'
;MRDRPSADIWRRTRHRRRGLVIAVLLIMVIGSVFAVDAIRRHIEGEADLVGDRTFYRVPHPLPPGAPGSIVRVEGIDSAPLGSSAWRVIYRTRDLLGSDVAASAVVIVPDAPAPVDGRPVIAWGHPTTGAATQCAPSLDVDPFQLIEGLHEFLLEGYAVVAADYPGLGVPAASSYLLGIPEANSVLDAVRAAHAIDAARIGTDVILWGHSQGGQAVLFAAERADEYAPELTVRGVAVAAPAADLTELMSDDIVNVSGVTIASYAIPAYEDAYSERYGAGELAAILTPGGASATPQMAEMCLLSQNEEIHAIADPLIGRYVTGDPATTEPWKTLLHENSAGSSPIRVPVFVGQGLADELVKPSATDDYVALLCAQDTRVSFHRYPGVNHGLAAYASLPDMLVWLAAVSAGDPPASTCR
;
A
#
# COMPACT_ATOMS: atom_id res chain seq x y z
N MET A 1 2.39 18.89 -69.40
CA MET A 1 1.39 19.28 -68.41
C MET A 1 1.89 18.87 -67.07
N ARG A 2 2.26 19.82 -66.22
CA ARG A 2 2.67 19.55 -64.82
C ARG A 2 1.47 19.80 -63.95
N ASP A 3 0.90 18.73 -63.38
CA ASP A 3 -0.21 18.84 -62.42
C ASP A 3 0.21 19.65 -61.19
N ARG A 4 -0.47 20.78 -60.93
CA ARG A 4 -0.33 21.55 -59.69
C ARG A 4 -1.07 20.79 -58.61
N PRO A 5 -0.47 20.45 -57.46
CA PRO A 5 -1.18 19.86 -56.33
C PRO A 5 -2.30 20.79 -55.86
N SER A 6 -3.51 20.25 -55.71
CA SER A 6 -4.73 21.00 -55.38
C SER A 6 -4.57 21.75 -54.06
N ALA A 7 -5.15 22.96 -53.98
CA ALA A 7 -5.13 23.82 -52.82
C ALA A 7 -5.68 23.16 -51.51
N ASP A 8 -6.42 22.06 -51.65
CA ASP A 8 -7.01 21.28 -50.58
C ASP A 8 -5.98 20.43 -49.81
N ILE A 9 -4.92 19.94 -50.49
CA ILE A 9 -3.84 19.20 -49.82
C ILE A 9 -3.06 20.13 -48.91
N TRP A 10 -2.79 21.37 -49.33
CA TRP A 10 -2.11 22.37 -48.56
C TRP A 10 -2.90 22.86 -47.35
N ARG A 11 -4.22 22.97 -47.43
CA ARG A 11 -5.10 23.33 -46.31
C ARG A 11 -5.13 22.21 -45.26
N ARG A 12 -5.29 20.95 -45.66
CA ARG A 12 -5.30 19.77 -44.73
C ARG A 12 -3.99 19.59 -43.99
N THR A 13 -2.83 19.75 -44.67
CA THR A 13 -1.53 19.67 -44.02
C THR A 13 -1.27 20.82 -43.04
N ARG A 14 -1.75 22.02 -43.34
CA ARG A 14 -1.63 23.18 -42.46
C ARG A 14 -2.52 23.04 -41.19
N HIS A 15 -3.71 22.49 -41.31
CA HIS A 15 -4.57 22.23 -40.15
C HIS A 15 -4.01 21.10 -39.28
N ARG A 16 -3.47 20.03 -39.84
CA ARG A 16 -2.79 18.95 -39.08
C ARG A 16 -1.57 19.46 -38.33
N ARG A 17 -0.72 20.28 -38.96
CA ARG A 17 0.43 20.90 -38.30
C ARG A 17 0.03 21.86 -37.17
N ARG A 18 -1.02 22.66 -37.35
CA ARG A 18 -1.55 23.52 -36.28
C ARG A 18 -2.11 22.71 -35.13
N GLY A 19 -2.87 21.64 -35.40
CA GLY A 19 -3.38 20.73 -34.38
C GLY A 19 -2.25 20.06 -33.57
N LEU A 20 -1.20 19.62 -34.25
CA LEU A 20 -0.03 19.03 -33.60
C LEU A 20 0.70 20.04 -32.70
N VAL A 21 0.91 21.27 -33.20
CA VAL A 21 1.57 22.33 -32.40
C VAL A 21 0.74 22.67 -31.15
N ILE A 22 -0.60 22.78 -31.30
CA ILE A 22 -1.49 23.05 -30.15
C ILE A 22 -1.42 21.89 -29.15
N ALA A 23 -1.45 20.63 -29.61
CA ALA A 23 -1.35 19.46 -28.75
C ALA A 23 0.00 19.41 -28.00
N VAL A 24 1.11 19.70 -28.67
CA VAL A 24 2.43 19.76 -28.05
C VAL A 24 2.52 20.91 -27.03
N LEU A 25 1.96 22.09 -27.35
CA LEU A 25 1.92 23.21 -26.40
C LEU A 25 1.06 22.87 -25.17
N LEU A 26 -0.09 22.20 -25.35
CA LEU A 26 -0.91 21.75 -24.24
C LEU A 26 -0.17 20.75 -23.35
N ILE A 27 0.50 19.77 -23.95
CA ILE A 27 1.31 18.78 -23.21
C ILE A 27 2.45 19.49 -22.43
N MET A 28 3.12 20.47 -23.05
CA MET A 28 4.17 21.24 -22.37
C MET A 28 3.61 22.06 -21.20
N VAL A 29 2.44 22.70 -21.38
CA VAL A 29 1.80 23.48 -20.30
C VAL A 29 1.37 22.57 -19.16
N ILE A 30 0.72 21.45 -19.45
CA ILE A 30 0.32 20.46 -18.45
C ILE A 30 1.56 19.91 -17.72
N GLY A 31 2.60 19.50 -18.46
CA GLY A 31 3.85 19.02 -17.87
C GLY A 31 4.53 20.09 -16.99
N SER A 32 4.46 21.39 -17.38
CA SER A 32 5.00 22.47 -16.56
C SER A 32 4.21 22.68 -15.27
N VAL A 33 2.88 22.54 -15.30
CA VAL A 33 2.04 22.64 -14.08
C VAL A 33 2.40 21.52 -13.10
N PHE A 34 2.51 20.29 -13.57
CA PHE A 34 2.92 19.17 -12.71
C PHE A 34 4.33 19.33 -12.15
N ALA A 35 5.29 19.81 -12.97
CA ALA A 35 6.65 20.06 -12.50
C ALA A 35 6.71 21.17 -11.44
N VAL A 36 5.95 22.25 -11.63
CA VAL A 36 5.87 23.34 -10.65
C VAL A 36 5.20 22.86 -9.36
N ASP A 37 4.12 22.06 -9.45
CA ASP A 37 3.47 21.50 -8.28
C ASP A 37 4.39 20.54 -7.50
N ALA A 38 5.14 19.68 -8.20
CA ALA A 38 6.12 18.79 -7.56
C ALA A 38 7.23 19.56 -6.84
N ILE A 39 7.75 20.65 -7.45
CA ILE A 39 8.75 21.51 -6.81
C ILE A 39 8.15 22.21 -5.59
N ARG A 40 6.92 22.74 -5.69
CA ARG A 40 6.21 23.35 -4.57
C ARG A 40 6.07 22.37 -3.41
N ARG A 41 5.54 21.16 -3.68
CA ARG A 41 5.35 20.12 -2.66
C ARG A 41 6.67 19.73 -1.99
N HIS A 42 7.76 19.65 -2.75
CA HIS A 42 9.07 19.36 -2.18
C HIS A 42 9.54 20.47 -1.21
N ILE A 43 9.42 21.75 -1.61
CA ILE A 43 9.83 22.88 -0.77
C ILE A 43 8.94 23.00 0.47
N GLU A 44 7.63 22.90 0.31
CA GLU A 44 6.67 22.96 1.42
C GLU A 44 6.79 21.74 2.33
N GLY A 45 7.00 20.54 1.77
CA GLY A 45 7.22 19.32 2.51
C GLY A 45 8.50 19.34 3.37
N GLU A 46 9.60 19.91 2.85
CA GLU A 46 10.80 20.12 3.68
C GLU A 46 10.51 21.06 4.85
N ALA A 47 9.70 22.10 4.64
CA ALA A 47 9.30 23.03 5.71
C ALA A 47 8.39 22.34 6.75
N ASP A 48 7.44 21.53 6.29
CA ASP A 48 6.55 20.73 7.14
C ASP A 48 7.35 19.75 8.03
N LEU A 49 8.38 19.08 7.48
CA LEU A 49 9.21 18.13 8.24
C LEU A 49 10.11 18.80 9.28
N VAL A 50 10.64 20.00 9.00
CA VAL A 50 11.49 20.73 9.96
C VAL A 50 10.70 21.15 11.20
N GLY A 51 9.41 21.46 11.04
CA GLY A 51 8.50 21.81 12.15
C GLY A 51 8.11 20.61 13.04
N ASP A 52 8.29 19.37 12.60
CA ASP A 52 7.36 18.32 12.96
C ASP A 52 7.90 17.05 13.61
N ARG A 53 9.16 16.99 13.97
CA ARG A 53 9.70 15.84 14.75
C ARG A 53 8.98 15.62 16.09
N THR A 54 8.18 16.57 16.54
CA THR A 54 7.37 16.46 17.77
C THR A 54 6.00 15.85 17.53
N PHE A 55 5.49 15.89 16.29
CA PHE A 55 4.18 15.33 15.92
C PHE A 55 4.12 13.82 16.20
N TYR A 56 5.14 13.08 15.80
CA TYR A 56 5.20 11.61 15.97
C TYR A 56 5.53 11.14 17.39
N ARG A 57 5.75 12.08 18.35
CA ARG A 57 5.94 11.71 19.75
C ARG A 57 4.60 11.48 20.41
N VAL A 58 4.29 10.23 20.76
CA VAL A 58 3.09 9.86 21.50
C VAL A 58 3.39 9.69 22.99
N PRO A 59 2.38 9.88 23.87
CA PRO A 59 2.51 9.54 25.28
C PRO A 59 2.84 8.05 25.45
N HIS A 60 3.71 7.74 26.41
CA HIS A 60 3.98 6.36 26.80
C HIS A 60 3.81 6.20 28.32
N PRO A 61 2.88 5.37 28.83
CA PRO A 61 1.98 4.51 28.05
C PRO A 61 0.94 5.34 27.25
N LEU A 62 0.46 4.77 26.15
CA LEU A 62 -0.62 5.37 25.35
C LEU A 62 -1.90 5.38 26.20
N PRO A 63 -2.58 6.54 26.40
CA PRO A 63 -3.84 6.57 27.12
C PRO A 63 -4.88 5.65 26.46
N PRO A 64 -5.71 4.92 27.22
CA PRO A 64 -6.76 4.08 26.64
C PRO A 64 -7.71 4.86 25.74
N GLY A 65 -8.19 4.21 24.66
CA GLY A 65 -9.12 4.81 23.71
C GLY A 65 -9.70 3.80 22.73
N ALA A 66 -10.78 4.18 22.06
CA ALA A 66 -11.34 3.33 21.01
C ALA A 66 -10.41 3.23 19.81
N PRO A 67 -10.41 2.10 19.07
CA PRO A 67 -9.75 2.00 17.78
C PRO A 67 -10.19 3.13 16.84
N GLY A 68 -9.26 3.71 16.07
CA GLY A 68 -9.48 4.88 15.22
C GLY A 68 -9.56 6.22 15.95
N SER A 69 -9.55 6.27 17.30
CA SER A 69 -9.58 7.57 17.98
C SER A 69 -8.27 8.33 17.77
N ILE A 70 -8.39 9.61 17.39
CA ILE A 70 -7.26 10.47 17.08
C ILE A 70 -6.46 10.78 18.37
N VAL A 71 -5.13 10.63 18.28
CA VAL A 71 -4.17 11.08 19.27
C VAL A 71 -3.67 12.48 18.92
N ARG A 72 -3.36 12.70 17.63
CA ARG A 72 -2.95 13.98 17.05
C ARG A 72 -3.44 14.09 15.62
N VAL A 73 -3.68 15.33 15.18
CA VAL A 73 -4.00 15.67 13.79
C VAL A 73 -3.42 17.04 13.48
N GLU A 74 -2.88 17.20 12.28
CA GLU A 74 -2.41 18.49 11.75
C GLU A 74 -2.65 18.55 10.24
N GLY A 75 -2.77 19.77 9.70
CA GLY A 75 -2.85 19.99 8.26
C GLY A 75 -1.47 19.82 7.60
N ILE A 76 -1.46 19.39 6.34
CA ILE A 76 -0.27 19.31 5.50
C ILE A 76 -0.39 20.39 4.43
N ASP A 77 0.52 21.39 4.45
CA ASP A 77 0.50 22.53 3.51
C ASP A 77 0.95 22.09 2.11
N SER A 78 1.79 21.04 2.01
CA SER A 78 2.27 20.45 0.76
C SER A 78 1.24 19.57 0.03
N ALA A 79 -0.04 19.59 0.42
CA ALA A 79 -1.09 18.80 -0.23
C ALA A 79 -1.12 19.00 -1.76
N PRO A 80 -1.47 17.95 -2.57
CA PRO A 80 -1.62 18.07 -4.01
C PRO A 80 -2.60 19.19 -4.39
N LEU A 81 -2.37 19.84 -5.54
CA LEU A 81 -3.24 20.93 -6.01
C LEU A 81 -4.69 20.49 -6.14
N GLY A 82 -5.60 21.27 -5.57
CA GLY A 82 -7.03 20.99 -5.56
C GLY A 82 -7.45 19.96 -4.51
N SER A 83 -6.59 19.76 -3.50
CA SER A 83 -6.88 18.90 -2.35
C SER A 83 -6.45 19.53 -1.04
N SER A 84 -7.00 19.04 0.05
CA SER A 84 -6.58 19.30 1.42
C SER A 84 -6.10 18.00 2.04
N ALA A 85 -5.08 18.06 2.90
CA ALA A 85 -4.52 16.87 3.52
C ALA A 85 -4.23 17.08 5.01
N TRP A 86 -4.25 15.98 5.76
CA TRP A 86 -3.92 15.92 7.18
C TRP A 86 -3.01 14.75 7.47
N ARG A 87 -2.07 14.94 8.34
CA ARG A 87 -1.33 13.90 9.02
C ARG A 87 -2.04 13.57 10.33
N VAL A 88 -2.25 12.30 10.60
CA VAL A 88 -2.94 11.84 11.81
C VAL A 88 -2.15 10.79 12.56
N ILE A 89 -2.17 10.83 13.89
CA ILE A 89 -1.79 9.71 14.75
C ILE A 89 -3.06 9.24 15.44
N TYR A 90 -3.32 7.95 15.35
CA TYR A 90 -4.53 7.32 15.84
C TYR A 90 -4.23 6.04 16.60
N ARG A 91 -5.23 5.55 17.32
CA ARG A 91 -5.14 4.26 18.02
C ARG A 91 -5.56 3.14 17.11
N THR A 92 -4.82 2.03 17.20
CA THR A 92 -5.16 0.76 16.59
C THR A 92 -4.86 -0.39 17.55
N ARG A 93 -4.98 -1.62 17.07
CA ARG A 93 -4.75 -2.84 17.85
C ARG A 93 -3.60 -3.63 17.27
N ASP A 94 -2.68 -4.07 18.14
CA ASP A 94 -1.65 -5.05 17.78
C ASP A 94 -2.25 -6.47 17.63
N LEU A 95 -1.38 -7.45 17.42
CA LEU A 95 -1.77 -8.85 17.26
C LEU A 95 -2.48 -9.42 18.49
N LEU A 96 -2.14 -8.95 19.67
CA LEU A 96 -2.71 -9.40 20.96
C LEU A 96 -3.95 -8.58 21.39
N GLY A 97 -4.35 -7.60 20.56
CA GLY A 97 -5.47 -6.72 20.84
C GLY A 97 -5.13 -5.56 21.79
N SER A 98 -3.85 -5.30 22.05
CA SER A 98 -3.40 -4.19 22.87
C SER A 98 -3.47 -2.86 22.10
N ASP A 99 -3.67 -1.75 22.84
CA ASP A 99 -3.66 -0.41 22.25
C ASP A 99 -2.25 -0.02 21.78
N VAL A 100 -2.11 0.27 20.48
CA VAL A 100 -0.91 0.85 19.89
C VAL A 100 -1.29 2.07 19.07
N ALA A 101 -0.30 2.95 18.82
CA ALA A 101 -0.49 4.09 17.93
C ALA A 101 0.05 3.76 16.54
N ALA A 102 -0.62 4.27 15.51
CA ALA A 102 -0.15 4.29 14.14
C ALA A 102 -0.34 5.69 13.54
N SER A 103 0.32 5.97 12.43
CA SER A 103 0.15 7.21 11.67
C SER A 103 -0.53 6.96 10.33
N ALA A 104 -1.09 8.01 9.74
CA ALA A 104 -1.67 8.00 8.40
C ALA A 104 -1.66 9.39 7.79
N VAL A 105 -1.84 9.44 6.47
CA VAL A 105 -2.17 10.65 5.72
C VAL A 105 -3.59 10.52 5.19
N VAL A 106 -4.39 11.58 5.39
CA VAL A 106 -5.77 11.70 4.89
C VAL A 106 -5.80 12.80 3.85
N ILE A 107 -6.26 12.50 2.64
CA ILE A 107 -6.29 13.45 1.52
C ILE A 107 -7.72 13.51 0.98
N VAL A 108 -8.25 14.72 0.76
CA VAL A 108 -9.58 14.91 0.18
C VAL A 108 -9.55 15.95 -0.93
N PRO A 109 -10.35 15.81 -2.01
CA PRO A 109 -10.46 16.86 -3.01
C PRO A 109 -11.17 18.08 -2.44
N ASP A 110 -10.82 19.29 -2.91
CA ASP A 110 -11.46 20.53 -2.51
C ASP A 110 -12.91 20.67 -3.04
N ALA A 111 -13.31 19.81 -3.98
CA ALA A 111 -14.68 19.75 -4.45
C ALA A 111 -15.66 19.50 -3.29
N PRO A 112 -16.91 19.97 -3.34
CA PRO A 112 -17.89 19.74 -2.29
C PRO A 112 -18.12 18.25 -2.03
N ALA A 113 -18.17 17.86 -0.75
CA ALA A 113 -18.49 16.49 -0.38
C ALA A 113 -19.97 16.15 -0.66
N PRO A 114 -20.29 14.90 -1.04
CA PRO A 114 -21.66 14.39 -1.05
C PRO A 114 -22.35 14.53 0.32
N VAL A 115 -23.69 14.46 0.32
CA VAL A 115 -24.48 14.60 1.55
C VAL A 115 -24.11 13.53 2.60
N ASP A 116 -23.89 12.29 2.13
CA ASP A 116 -23.56 11.14 2.96
C ASP A 116 -22.04 11.02 3.26
N GLY A 117 -21.27 12.04 2.90
CA GLY A 117 -19.82 12.05 3.02
C GLY A 117 -19.10 11.50 1.78
N ARG A 118 -17.78 11.60 1.75
CA ARG A 118 -16.93 11.13 0.65
C ARG A 118 -16.72 9.62 0.75
N PRO A 119 -16.88 8.87 -0.36
CA PRO A 119 -16.39 7.51 -0.38
C PRO A 119 -14.85 7.50 -0.19
N VAL A 120 -14.32 6.41 0.37
CA VAL A 120 -12.93 6.31 0.77
C VAL A 120 -12.20 5.25 -0.04
N ILE A 121 -11.00 5.59 -0.51
CA ILE A 121 -9.96 4.62 -0.86
C ILE A 121 -9.07 4.47 0.38
N ALA A 122 -9.12 3.33 1.06
CA ALA A 122 -8.18 2.98 2.11
C ALA A 122 -6.97 2.29 1.46
N TRP A 123 -5.84 2.99 1.44
CA TRP A 123 -4.66 2.54 0.73
C TRP A 123 -3.65 1.88 1.66
N GLY A 124 -3.25 0.64 1.30
CA GLY A 124 -2.17 -0.11 1.92
C GLY A 124 -0.90 0.02 1.08
N HIS A 125 0.16 0.58 1.67
CA HIS A 125 1.42 0.83 0.97
C HIS A 125 2.27 -0.44 0.78
N PRO A 126 3.07 -0.55 -0.29
CA PRO A 126 4.06 -1.60 -0.44
C PRO A 126 5.19 -1.45 0.59
N THR A 127 6.09 -2.42 0.65
CA THR A 127 7.23 -2.41 1.59
C THR A 127 8.09 -1.14 1.42
N THR A 128 8.22 -0.39 2.52
CA THR A 128 9.11 0.78 2.62
C THR A 128 10.27 0.53 3.60
N GLY A 129 10.17 -0.50 4.41
CA GLY A 129 11.07 -0.92 5.47
C GLY A 129 10.27 -1.38 6.69
N ALA A 130 10.96 -1.72 7.77
CA ALA A 130 10.35 -2.14 9.04
C ALA A 130 10.66 -1.20 10.22
N ALA A 131 11.57 -0.25 10.03
CA ALA A 131 11.97 0.70 11.05
C ALA A 131 11.08 1.95 11.07
N THR A 132 10.97 2.58 12.24
CA THR A 132 10.08 3.72 12.47
C THR A 132 10.27 4.88 11.47
N GLN A 133 11.51 5.14 11.04
CA GLN A 133 11.82 6.20 10.07
C GLN A 133 11.39 5.89 8.64
N CYS A 134 10.95 4.68 8.34
CA CYS A 134 10.56 4.26 7.00
C CYS A 134 9.08 4.49 6.67
N ALA A 135 8.34 5.15 7.55
CA ALA A 135 6.93 5.46 7.33
C ALA A 135 6.73 6.38 6.13
N PRO A 136 5.84 6.06 5.18
CA PRO A 136 5.50 6.94 4.07
C PRO A 136 5.05 8.34 4.50
N SER A 137 4.33 8.47 5.61
CA SER A 137 3.87 9.75 6.12
C SER A 137 4.99 10.67 6.60
N LEU A 138 6.21 10.13 6.83
CA LEU A 138 7.42 10.90 7.19
C LEU A 138 8.20 11.40 5.96
N ASP A 139 7.81 11.02 4.75
CA ASP A 139 8.49 11.50 3.55
C ASP A 139 8.23 13.00 3.32
N VAL A 140 9.14 13.66 2.61
CA VAL A 140 9.00 15.05 2.13
C VAL A 140 7.76 15.19 1.24
N ASP A 141 7.46 14.18 0.42
CA ASP A 141 6.25 14.08 -0.37
C ASP A 141 5.50 12.79 -0.02
N PRO A 142 4.69 12.78 1.06
CA PRO A 142 4.01 11.59 1.55
C PRO A 142 2.92 11.08 0.59
N PHE A 143 2.69 11.78 -0.50
CA PHE A 143 1.67 11.47 -1.52
C PHE A 143 2.23 10.65 -2.68
N GLN A 144 3.56 10.66 -2.87
CA GLN A 144 4.23 10.13 -4.07
C GLN A 144 4.01 8.63 -4.26
N LEU A 145 3.95 7.87 -3.17
CA LEU A 145 3.80 6.41 -3.22
C LEU A 145 2.37 5.94 -3.44
N ILE A 146 1.37 6.83 -3.32
CA ILE A 146 -0.04 6.45 -3.41
C ILE A 146 -0.43 6.27 -4.88
N GLU A 147 -0.37 5.03 -5.36
CA GLU A 147 -0.71 4.71 -6.75
C GLU A 147 -2.19 4.99 -7.02
N GLY A 148 -2.46 5.89 -7.99
CA GLY A 148 -3.81 6.30 -8.38
C GLY A 148 -4.38 7.47 -7.58
N LEU A 149 -3.61 8.11 -6.69
CA LEU A 149 -4.11 9.22 -5.87
C LEU A 149 -4.81 10.31 -6.69
N HIS A 150 -4.20 10.74 -7.79
CA HIS A 150 -4.75 11.80 -8.63
C HIS A 150 -6.10 11.41 -9.24
N GLU A 151 -6.20 10.21 -9.75
CA GLU A 151 -7.42 9.64 -10.33
C GLU A 151 -8.53 9.52 -9.29
N PHE A 152 -8.22 9.03 -8.10
CA PHE A 152 -9.19 8.90 -7.01
C PHE A 152 -9.74 10.26 -6.56
N LEU A 153 -8.86 11.27 -6.41
CA LEU A 153 -9.29 12.62 -6.06
C LEU A 153 -10.17 13.26 -7.14
N LEU A 154 -9.88 13.02 -8.43
CA LEU A 154 -10.72 13.49 -9.55
C LEU A 154 -12.10 12.86 -9.53
N GLU A 155 -12.22 11.59 -9.14
CA GLU A 155 -13.49 10.88 -8.99
C GLU A 155 -14.22 11.22 -7.68
N GLY A 156 -13.66 12.11 -6.85
CA GLY A 156 -14.28 12.61 -5.61
C GLY A 156 -14.06 11.74 -4.37
N TYR A 157 -13.20 10.72 -4.45
CA TYR A 157 -12.84 9.92 -3.29
C TYR A 157 -11.95 10.68 -2.33
N ALA A 158 -12.10 10.41 -1.04
CA ALA A 158 -11.05 10.62 -0.07
C ALA A 158 -10.04 9.46 -0.15
N VAL A 159 -8.78 9.75 0.09
CA VAL A 159 -7.73 8.72 0.19
C VAL A 159 -7.18 8.71 1.61
N VAL A 160 -7.16 7.55 2.24
CA VAL A 160 -6.61 7.34 3.58
C VAL A 160 -5.47 6.35 3.48
N ALA A 161 -4.25 6.85 3.65
CA ALA A 161 -3.01 6.08 3.52
C ALA A 161 -2.44 5.81 4.91
N ALA A 162 -2.62 4.59 5.41
CA ALA A 162 -2.13 4.17 6.72
C ALA A 162 -0.64 3.83 6.65
N ASP A 163 0.14 4.30 7.65
CA ASP A 163 1.38 3.63 8.03
C ASP A 163 1.01 2.48 9.00
N TYR A 164 1.72 1.37 8.91
CA TYR A 164 1.44 0.24 9.79
C TYR A 164 2.10 0.43 11.17
N PRO A 165 1.61 -0.24 12.25
CA PRO A 165 2.26 -0.16 13.56
C PRO A 165 3.77 -0.45 13.51
N GLY A 166 4.55 0.39 14.16
CA GLY A 166 6.01 0.38 14.11
C GLY A 166 6.62 1.36 13.11
N LEU A 167 5.82 1.85 12.14
CA LEU A 167 6.22 2.90 11.19
C LEU A 167 5.72 4.26 11.68
N GLY A 168 6.54 5.31 11.58
CA GLY A 168 6.22 6.67 12.00
C GLY A 168 6.19 6.85 13.51
N VAL A 169 5.38 6.06 14.19
CA VAL A 169 5.24 6.07 15.65
C VAL A 169 5.95 4.85 16.24
N PRO A 170 6.78 5.01 17.28
CA PRO A 170 7.45 3.88 17.91
C PRO A 170 6.45 2.86 18.47
N ALA A 171 6.51 1.64 17.96
CA ALA A 171 5.81 0.44 18.40
C ALA A 171 6.60 -0.78 17.90
N ALA A 172 6.22 -1.99 18.31
CA ALA A 172 6.68 -3.21 17.66
C ALA A 172 6.29 -3.18 16.17
N SER A 173 7.21 -3.58 15.30
CA SER A 173 6.94 -3.65 13.86
C SER A 173 5.86 -4.68 13.56
N SER A 174 4.91 -4.32 12.74
CA SER A 174 3.87 -5.23 12.24
C SER A 174 4.16 -5.80 10.85
N TYR A 175 5.39 -5.71 10.40
CA TYR A 175 5.76 -6.06 9.03
C TYR A 175 5.31 -7.48 8.63
N LEU A 176 4.44 -7.56 7.61
CA LEU A 176 3.79 -8.78 7.12
C LEU A 176 3.00 -9.57 8.19
N LEU A 177 2.53 -8.90 9.24
CA LEU A 177 1.57 -9.43 10.20
C LEU A 177 0.16 -8.99 9.79
N GLY A 178 -0.63 -9.92 9.22
CA GLY A 178 -1.89 -9.57 8.56
C GLY A 178 -2.90 -8.87 9.46
N ILE A 179 -3.06 -9.30 10.72
CA ILE A 179 -4.05 -8.74 11.65
C ILE A 179 -3.74 -7.29 12.06
N PRO A 180 -2.55 -6.94 12.59
CA PRO A 180 -2.29 -5.56 13.00
C PRO A 180 -2.22 -4.58 11.81
N GLU A 181 -1.72 -5.01 10.64
CA GLU A 181 -1.76 -4.17 9.44
C GLU A 181 -3.20 -3.90 8.99
N ALA A 182 -4.04 -4.92 8.94
CA ALA A 182 -5.47 -4.79 8.60
C ALA A 182 -6.21 -3.87 9.59
N ASN A 183 -5.98 -4.06 10.89
CA ASN A 183 -6.56 -3.21 11.93
C ASN A 183 -6.17 -1.74 11.69
N SER A 184 -4.89 -1.47 11.40
CA SER A 184 -4.42 -0.10 11.18
C SER A 184 -5.06 0.54 9.95
N VAL A 185 -5.26 -0.20 8.85
CA VAL A 185 -5.95 0.30 7.65
C VAL A 185 -7.41 0.70 7.97
N LEU A 186 -8.15 -0.15 8.68
CA LEU A 186 -9.55 0.13 9.04
C LEU A 186 -9.65 1.27 10.07
N ASP A 187 -8.74 1.31 11.04
CA ASP A 187 -8.72 2.35 12.07
C ASP A 187 -8.26 3.71 11.53
N ALA A 188 -7.44 3.73 10.47
CA ALA A 188 -7.11 4.97 9.76
C ALA A 188 -8.36 5.60 9.12
N VAL A 189 -9.28 4.79 8.56
CA VAL A 189 -10.57 5.27 8.05
C VAL A 189 -11.44 5.83 9.18
N ARG A 190 -11.49 5.16 10.34
CA ARG A 190 -12.16 5.67 11.55
C ARG A 190 -11.61 7.02 11.99
N ALA A 191 -10.27 7.14 12.01
CA ALA A 191 -9.60 8.40 12.34
C ALA A 191 -9.92 9.49 11.33
N ALA A 192 -9.90 9.18 10.02
CA ALA A 192 -10.28 10.12 8.96
C ALA A 192 -11.73 10.60 9.12
N HIS A 193 -12.66 9.71 9.50
CA HIS A 193 -14.06 10.04 9.75
C HIS A 193 -14.23 11.05 10.91
N ALA A 194 -13.31 11.07 11.88
CA ALA A 194 -13.31 12.02 13.00
C ALA A 194 -12.76 13.41 12.62
N ILE A 195 -12.27 13.62 11.39
CA ILE A 195 -11.85 14.93 10.89
C ILE A 195 -13.05 15.61 10.23
N ASP A 196 -13.73 16.50 10.91
CA ASP A 196 -14.95 17.18 10.42
C ASP A 196 -14.75 17.81 9.03
N ALA A 197 -13.58 18.43 8.78
CA ALA A 197 -13.26 19.09 7.53
C ALA A 197 -13.12 18.09 6.35
N ALA A 198 -12.75 16.85 6.61
CA ALA A 198 -12.58 15.82 5.58
C ALA A 198 -13.91 15.30 5.03
N ARG A 199 -15.00 15.37 5.82
CA ARG A 199 -16.34 14.94 5.39
C ARG A 199 -16.35 13.51 4.86
N ILE A 200 -15.75 12.59 5.58
CA ILE A 200 -15.61 11.16 5.22
C ILE A 200 -16.96 10.44 5.42
N GLY A 201 -17.35 9.61 4.46
CA GLY A 201 -18.48 8.69 4.54
C GLY A 201 -18.06 7.30 5.07
N THR A 202 -19.00 6.35 5.02
CA THR A 202 -18.77 4.97 5.49
C THR A 202 -18.41 3.99 4.38
N ASP A 203 -18.61 4.36 3.11
CA ASP A 203 -18.29 3.52 1.96
C ASP A 203 -16.78 3.47 1.71
N VAL A 204 -16.21 2.27 1.74
CA VAL A 204 -14.76 2.04 1.66
C VAL A 204 -14.44 1.08 0.52
N ILE A 205 -13.48 1.47 -0.30
CA ILE A 205 -12.76 0.59 -1.21
C ILE A 205 -11.37 0.39 -0.62
N LEU A 206 -10.95 -0.84 -0.47
CA LEU A 206 -9.61 -1.21 -0.04
C LEU A 206 -8.71 -1.33 -1.26
N TRP A 207 -7.57 -0.65 -1.29
CA TRP A 207 -6.60 -0.70 -2.38
C TRP A 207 -5.19 -0.91 -1.84
N GLY A 208 -4.47 -1.92 -2.33
CA GLY A 208 -3.13 -2.19 -1.83
C GLY A 208 -2.21 -2.86 -2.86
N HIS A 209 -0.91 -2.60 -2.72
CA HIS A 209 0.14 -3.16 -3.54
C HIS A 209 1.09 -3.99 -2.67
N SER A 210 1.48 -5.19 -3.11
CA SER A 210 2.48 -6.03 -2.43
C SER A 210 2.12 -6.32 -0.97
N GLN A 211 2.93 -5.91 0.03
CA GLN A 211 2.60 -5.93 1.46
C GLN A 211 1.24 -5.28 1.73
N GLY A 212 0.99 -4.11 1.13
CA GLY A 212 -0.31 -3.45 1.25
C GLY A 212 -1.46 -4.27 0.68
N GLY A 213 -1.20 -5.10 -0.33
CA GLY A 213 -2.15 -6.08 -0.83
C GLY A 213 -2.53 -7.10 0.24
N GLN A 214 -1.57 -7.64 0.99
CA GLN A 214 -1.84 -8.50 2.15
C GLN A 214 -2.67 -7.75 3.20
N ALA A 215 -2.24 -6.55 3.60
CA ALA A 215 -2.92 -5.76 4.62
C ALA A 215 -4.40 -5.51 4.29
N VAL A 216 -4.72 -5.12 3.05
CA VAL A 216 -6.10 -4.83 2.64
C VAL A 216 -6.93 -6.11 2.42
N LEU A 217 -6.32 -7.23 2.04
CA LEU A 217 -7.00 -8.52 1.98
C LEU A 217 -7.42 -8.98 3.39
N PHE A 218 -6.51 -8.94 4.37
CA PHE A 218 -6.85 -9.19 5.77
C PHE A 218 -7.90 -8.19 6.30
N ALA A 219 -7.82 -6.91 5.91
CA ALA A 219 -8.82 -5.91 6.27
C ALA A 219 -10.22 -6.30 5.76
N ALA A 220 -10.30 -6.78 4.51
CA ALA A 220 -11.57 -7.25 3.93
C ALA A 220 -12.13 -8.49 4.63
N GLU A 221 -11.27 -9.45 4.97
CA GLU A 221 -11.67 -10.66 5.69
C GLU A 221 -12.22 -10.36 7.10
N ARG A 222 -11.78 -9.24 7.71
CA ARG A 222 -12.07 -8.89 9.10
C ARG A 222 -13.08 -7.75 9.28
N ALA A 223 -13.38 -6.99 8.22
CA ALA A 223 -14.14 -5.75 8.32
C ALA A 223 -15.49 -5.92 9.01
N ASP A 224 -16.24 -6.96 8.67
CA ASP A 224 -17.57 -7.22 9.24
C ASP A 224 -17.54 -7.43 10.76
N GLU A 225 -16.46 -8.00 11.30
CA GLU A 225 -16.29 -8.25 12.73
C GLU A 225 -15.61 -7.06 13.44
N TYR A 226 -14.52 -6.54 12.83
CA TYR A 226 -13.67 -5.54 13.47
C TYR A 226 -14.18 -4.12 13.32
N ALA A 227 -14.76 -3.77 12.17
CA ALA A 227 -15.23 -2.43 11.82
C ALA A 227 -16.64 -2.45 11.19
N PRO A 228 -17.67 -2.99 11.88
CA PRO A 228 -19.02 -3.20 11.30
C PRO A 228 -19.73 -1.91 10.92
N GLU A 229 -19.26 -0.76 11.37
CA GLU A 229 -19.77 0.57 10.98
C GLU A 229 -19.24 1.05 9.63
N LEU A 230 -18.15 0.44 9.10
CA LEU A 230 -17.62 0.71 7.77
C LEU A 230 -18.28 -0.23 6.75
N THR A 231 -18.60 0.28 5.59
CA THR A 231 -19.17 -0.51 4.50
C THR A 231 -18.11 -0.75 3.43
N VAL A 232 -17.38 -1.88 3.53
CA VAL A 232 -16.46 -2.27 2.48
C VAL A 232 -17.26 -2.63 1.23
N ARG A 233 -17.03 -1.92 0.13
CA ARG A 233 -17.72 -2.11 -1.16
C ARG A 233 -16.93 -2.98 -2.12
N GLY A 234 -15.61 -3.05 -1.96
CA GLY A 234 -14.73 -3.85 -2.80
C GLY A 234 -13.28 -3.77 -2.35
N VAL A 235 -12.50 -4.70 -2.87
CA VAL A 235 -11.05 -4.80 -2.61
C VAL A 235 -10.31 -4.84 -3.94
N ALA A 236 -9.30 -4.02 -4.10
CA ALA A 236 -8.40 -4.06 -5.24
C ALA A 236 -6.98 -4.32 -4.75
N VAL A 237 -6.26 -5.20 -5.42
CA VAL A 237 -4.86 -5.52 -5.09
C VAL A 237 -4.02 -5.63 -6.34
N ALA A 238 -2.77 -5.20 -6.26
CA ALA A 238 -1.77 -5.41 -7.30
C ALA A 238 -0.60 -6.21 -6.72
N ALA A 239 -0.23 -7.29 -7.40
CA ALA A 239 0.87 -8.18 -7.00
C ALA A 239 0.90 -8.44 -5.48
N PRO A 240 -0.21 -8.89 -4.85
CA PRO A 240 -0.35 -8.95 -3.41
C PRO A 240 0.54 -10.02 -2.78
N ALA A 241 1.15 -9.72 -1.65
CA ALA A 241 1.84 -10.71 -0.81
C ALA A 241 0.80 -11.60 -0.06
N ALA A 242 -0.06 -12.29 -0.83
CA ALA A 242 -1.21 -13.01 -0.29
C ALA A 242 -0.83 -14.36 0.34
N ASP A 243 0.12 -15.10 -0.25
CA ASP A 243 0.65 -16.37 0.28
C ASP A 243 2.11 -16.20 0.70
N LEU A 244 2.32 -15.97 1.99
CA LEU A 244 3.66 -15.78 2.54
C LEU A 244 4.48 -17.08 2.57
N THR A 245 3.83 -18.25 2.57
CA THR A 245 4.53 -19.53 2.53
C THR A 245 5.21 -19.73 1.20
N GLU A 246 4.48 -19.50 0.09
CA GLU A 246 5.04 -19.60 -1.26
C GLU A 246 6.08 -18.52 -1.51
N LEU A 247 5.77 -17.26 -1.14
CA LEU A 247 6.70 -16.13 -1.30
C LEU A 247 8.02 -16.37 -0.55
N MET A 248 7.98 -16.80 0.70
CA MET A 248 9.19 -17.03 1.48
C MET A 248 10.03 -18.18 0.90
N SER A 249 9.39 -19.27 0.46
CA SER A 249 10.07 -20.39 -0.18
C SER A 249 10.76 -19.98 -1.49
N ASP A 250 10.08 -19.15 -2.28
CA ASP A 250 10.57 -18.70 -3.58
C ASP A 250 11.70 -17.68 -3.47
N ASP A 251 11.64 -16.80 -2.48
CA ASP A 251 12.48 -15.61 -2.42
C ASP A 251 13.67 -15.73 -1.48
N ILE A 252 13.63 -16.58 -0.45
CA ILE A 252 14.74 -16.68 0.52
C ILE A 252 16.09 -17.02 -0.11
N VAL A 253 16.08 -17.46 -1.37
CA VAL A 253 17.27 -17.82 -2.17
C VAL A 253 17.75 -16.68 -3.07
N ASN A 254 17.15 -15.49 -2.97
CA ASN A 254 17.56 -14.29 -3.72
C ASN A 254 17.76 -13.08 -2.80
N VAL A 255 18.31 -11.98 -3.34
CA VAL A 255 18.65 -10.78 -2.55
C VAL A 255 17.42 -10.10 -1.96
N SER A 256 16.31 -10.05 -2.72
CA SER A 256 15.06 -9.43 -2.27
C SER A 256 14.45 -10.22 -1.12
N GLY A 257 14.45 -11.55 -1.20
CA GLY A 257 13.93 -12.39 -0.11
C GLY A 257 14.76 -12.32 1.17
N VAL A 258 16.09 -12.25 1.07
CA VAL A 258 16.93 -11.98 2.25
C VAL A 258 16.59 -10.62 2.86
N THR A 259 16.36 -9.61 2.03
CA THR A 259 15.94 -8.27 2.48
C THR A 259 14.58 -8.32 3.20
N ILE A 260 13.56 -8.93 2.59
CA ILE A 260 12.22 -9.09 3.18
C ILE A 260 12.29 -9.88 4.50
N ALA A 261 13.04 -11.00 4.52
CA ALA A 261 13.23 -11.79 5.72
C ALA A 261 13.91 -11.01 6.85
N SER A 262 14.82 -10.07 6.52
CA SER A 262 15.47 -9.22 7.52
C SER A 262 14.50 -8.25 8.22
N TYR A 263 13.40 -7.90 7.59
CA TYR A 263 12.31 -7.13 8.18
C TYR A 263 11.32 -8.03 8.93
N ALA A 264 10.96 -9.17 8.33
CA ALA A 264 9.94 -10.06 8.87
C ALA A 264 10.41 -10.79 10.16
N ILE A 265 11.66 -11.28 10.19
CA ILE A 265 12.12 -12.10 11.32
C ILE A 265 12.07 -11.32 12.64
N PRO A 266 12.58 -10.08 12.77
CA PRO A 266 12.41 -9.30 13.99
C PRO A 266 10.96 -8.98 14.34
N ALA A 267 10.12 -8.66 13.36
CA ALA A 267 8.71 -8.35 13.59
C ALA A 267 7.95 -9.56 14.15
N TYR A 268 8.19 -10.74 13.58
CA TYR A 268 7.58 -11.99 14.07
C TYR A 268 8.14 -12.40 15.42
N GLU A 269 9.45 -12.24 15.67
CA GLU A 269 10.07 -12.51 16.97
C GLU A 269 9.40 -11.67 18.06
N ASP A 270 9.20 -10.38 17.84
CA ASP A 270 8.52 -9.48 18.79
C ASP A 270 7.06 -9.87 19.00
N ALA A 271 6.32 -10.15 17.90
CA ALA A 271 4.88 -10.42 17.95
C ALA A 271 4.54 -11.79 18.58
N TYR A 272 5.40 -12.80 18.40
CA TYR A 272 5.11 -14.17 18.79
C TYR A 272 6.01 -14.70 19.93
N SER A 273 6.86 -13.85 20.53
CA SER A 273 7.75 -14.25 21.64
C SER A 273 7.01 -14.81 22.85
N GLU A 274 5.81 -14.35 23.15
CA GLU A 274 4.98 -14.90 24.22
C GLU A 274 4.50 -16.34 23.91
N ARG A 275 4.27 -16.65 22.63
CA ARG A 275 3.78 -17.97 22.18
C ARG A 275 4.89 -19.01 22.07
N TYR A 276 6.06 -18.63 21.59
CA TYR A 276 7.13 -19.55 21.25
C TYR A 276 8.38 -19.43 22.13
N GLY A 277 8.58 -18.32 22.84
CA GLY A 277 9.77 -18.01 23.62
C GLY A 277 10.70 -17.05 22.88
N ALA A 278 11.36 -16.18 23.63
CA ALA A 278 12.29 -15.20 23.07
C ALA A 278 13.50 -15.88 22.41
N GLY A 279 13.82 -15.47 21.17
CA GLY A 279 14.92 -16.01 20.37
C GLY A 279 14.60 -17.26 19.56
N GLU A 280 13.45 -17.88 19.75
CA GLU A 280 13.08 -19.13 19.06
C GLU A 280 12.86 -18.92 17.56
N LEU A 281 12.25 -17.81 17.14
CA LEU A 281 12.06 -17.53 15.73
C LEU A 281 13.36 -17.08 15.06
N ALA A 282 14.16 -16.28 15.76
CA ALA A 282 15.48 -15.86 15.29
C ALA A 282 16.49 -17.01 15.18
N ALA A 283 16.25 -18.15 15.85
CA ALA A 283 17.11 -19.33 15.77
C ALA A 283 17.23 -19.95 14.38
N ILE A 284 16.33 -19.61 13.45
CA ILE A 284 16.42 -20.03 12.05
C ILE A 284 17.59 -19.34 11.32
N LEU A 285 18.07 -18.21 11.82
CA LEU A 285 19.17 -17.46 11.20
C LEU A 285 20.50 -18.21 11.35
N THR A 286 21.34 -18.16 10.32
CA THR A 286 22.76 -18.50 10.47
C THR A 286 23.48 -17.44 11.31
N PRO A 287 24.70 -17.69 11.81
CA PRO A 287 25.48 -16.65 12.48
C PRO A 287 25.69 -15.38 11.63
N GLY A 288 25.84 -15.55 10.30
CA GLY A 288 25.93 -14.43 9.35
C GLY A 288 24.60 -13.67 9.23
N GLY A 289 23.48 -14.39 9.10
CA GLY A 289 22.14 -13.81 9.08
C GLY A 289 21.84 -13.04 10.36
N ALA A 290 22.07 -13.66 11.53
CA ALA A 290 21.86 -13.03 12.84
C ALA A 290 22.67 -11.74 13.04
N SER A 291 23.90 -11.68 12.50
CA SER A 291 24.76 -10.48 12.56
C SER A 291 24.27 -9.36 11.62
N ALA A 292 23.72 -9.70 10.46
CA ALA A 292 23.33 -8.73 9.43
C ALA A 292 21.88 -8.20 9.62
N THR A 293 20.97 -9.04 10.14
CA THR A 293 19.56 -8.71 10.29
C THR A 293 19.30 -7.37 11.00
N PRO A 294 19.90 -7.07 12.17
CA PRO A 294 19.63 -5.80 12.86
C PRO A 294 20.02 -4.57 12.02
N GLN A 295 21.11 -4.67 11.24
CA GLN A 295 21.54 -3.58 10.38
C GLN A 295 20.58 -3.36 9.21
N MET A 296 20.16 -4.43 8.53
CA MET A 296 19.21 -4.33 7.42
C MET A 296 17.82 -3.87 7.89
N ALA A 297 17.37 -4.36 9.06
CA ALA A 297 16.05 -4.00 9.61
C ALA A 297 15.89 -2.50 9.93
N GLU A 298 16.99 -1.80 10.19
CA GLU A 298 17.00 -0.35 10.43
C GLU A 298 17.04 0.49 9.15
N MET A 299 17.18 -0.13 7.97
CA MET A 299 17.29 0.57 6.69
C MET A 299 15.94 0.61 5.98
N CYS A 300 15.68 1.73 5.29
CA CYS A 300 14.48 1.91 4.50
C CYS A 300 14.69 1.45 3.06
N LEU A 301 13.82 0.56 2.57
CA LEU A 301 13.97 -0.09 1.27
C LEU A 301 14.08 0.92 0.12
N LEU A 302 13.24 1.96 0.12
CA LEU A 302 13.17 2.88 -1.02
C LEU A 302 14.37 3.84 -1.12
N SER A 303 14.98 4.19 0.00
CA SER A 303 16.09 5.15 0.04
C SER A 303 17.47 4.49 0.18
N GLN A 304 17.54 3.23 0.65
CA GLN A 304 18.78 2.53 0.98
C GLN A 304 18.86 1.13 0.34
N ASN A 305 18.15 0.94 -0.77
CA ASN A 305 18.07 -0.38 -1.42
C ASN A 305 19.44 -0.94 -1.82
N GLU A 306 20.34 -0.09 -2.35
CA GLU A 306 21.68 -0.52 -2.75
C GLU A 306 22.52 -0.98 -1.55
N GLU A 307 22.45 -0.26 -0.43
CA GLU A 307 23.14 -0.59 0.81
C GLU A 307 22.62 -1.88 1.43
N ILE A 308 21.30 -2.06 1.46
CA ILE A 308 20.65 -3.28 1.96
C ILE A 308 21.10 -4.47 1.10
N HIS A 309 21.03 -4.33 -0.22
CA HIS A 309 21.43 -5.39 -1.15
C HIS A 309 22.93 -5.73 -1.03
N ALA A 310 23.79 -4.74 -0.79
CA ALA A 310 25.21 -5.00 -0.56
C ALA A 310 25.47 -5.86 0.70
N ILE A 311 24.61 -5.77 1.72
CA ILE A 311 24.65 -6.62 2.91
C ILE A 311 24.00 -7.98 2.66
N ALA A 312 22.88 -8.01 1.94
CA ALA A 312 22.08 -9.21 1.70
C ALA A 312 22.73 -10.16 0.68
N ASP A 313 23.36 -9.63 -0.37
CA ASP A 313 23.92 -10.40 -1.49
C ASP A 313 24.91 -11.49 -1.07
N PRO A 314 25.88 -11.23 -0.17
CA PRO A 314 26.77 -12.28 0.35
C PRO A 314 26.06 -13.36 1.17
N LEU A 315 24.82 -13.14 1.59
CA LEU A 315 24.04 -14.05 2.45
C LEU A 315 23.07 -14.92 1.68
N ILE A 316 22.92 -14.74 0.37
CA ILE A 316 22.07 -15.57 -0.47
C ILE A 316 22.45 -17.04 -0.29
N GLY A 317 21.43 -17.89 0.01
CA GLY A 317 21.60 -19.32 0.32
C GLY A 317 22.36 -19.63 1.62
N ARG A 318 22.66 -18.61 2.46
CA ARG A 318 23.36 -18.74 3.74
C ARG A 318 22.77 -17.85 4.84
N TYR A 319 21.61 -17.25 4.59
CA TYR A 319 20.95 -16.35 5.54
C TYR A 319 20.25 -17.14 6.64
N VAL A 320 19.55 -18.21 6.26
CA VAL A 320 18.83 -19.11 7.17
C VAL A 320 19.43 -20.51 7.18
N THR A 321 19.20 -21.28 8.25
CA THR A 321 19.68 -22.65 8.42
C THR A 321 18.78 -23.69 7.78
N GLY A 322 17.53 -23.31 7.46
CA GLY A 322 16.52 -24.14 6.81
C GLY A 322 15.46 -23.28 6.14
N ASP A 323 14.66 -23.87 5.25
CA ASP A 323 13.57 -23.18 4.59
C ASP A 323 12.45 -22.84 5.59
N PRO A 324 12.13 -21.56 5.83
CA PRO A 324 11.06 -21.14 6.74
C PRO A 324 9.69 -21.72 6.36
N ALA A 325 9.40 -21.90 5.05
CA ALA A 325 8.14 -22.44 4.58
C ALA A 325 7.90 -23.91 4.98
N THR A 326 8.95 -24.64 5.32
CA THR A 326 8.89 -26.06 5.71
C THR A 326 9.33 -26.32 7.15
N THR A 327 9.88 -25.32 7.84
CA THR A 327 10.44 -25.42 9.19
C THR A 327 9.50 -24.83 10.24
N GLU A 328 9.08 -25.60 11.24
CA GLU A 328 8.31 -25.08 12.38
C GLU A 328 9.22 -24.24 13.32
N PRO A 329 8.69 -23.16 13.92
CA PRO A 329 7.30 -22.69 13.86
C PRO A 329 6.98 -21.77 12.67
N TRP A 330 7.95 -21.43 11.85
CA TRP A 330 7.81 -20.51 10.71
C TRP A 330 6.73 -20.94 9.71
N LYS A 331 6.69 -22.23 9.37
CA LYS A 331 5.66 -22.77 8.47
C LYS A 331 4.25 -22.43 8.94
N THR A 332 3.96 -22.65 10.22
CA THR A 332 2.66 -22.32 10.82
C THR A 332 2.41 -20.82 10.78
N LEU A 333 3.40 -20.00 11.13
CA LEU A 333 3.27 -18.54 11.20
C LEU A 333 3.10 -17.89 9.84
N LEU A 334 3.82 -18.35 8.81
CA LEU A 334 3.64 -17.87 7.44
C LEU A 334 2.23 -18.18 6.93
N HIS A 335 1.72 -19.38 7.22
CA HIS A 335 0.36 -19.75 6.87
C HIS A 335 -0.70 -18.91 7.64
N GLU A 336 -0.51 -18.66 8.94
CA GLU A 336 -1.41 -17.81 9.74
C GLU A 336 -1.46 -16.36 9.25
N ASN A 337 -0.40 -15.87 8.60
CA ASN A 337 -0.29 -14.54 8.03
C ASN A 337 -0.45 -14.49 6.49
N SER A 338 -0.87 -15.59 5.87
CA SER A 338 -1.33 -15.65 4.48
C SER A 338 -2.83 -15.36 4.40
N ALA A 339 -3.25 -14.54 3.42
CA ALA A 339 -4.65 -14.20 3.22
C ALA A 339 -5.45 -15.39 2.64
N GLY A 340 -6.75 -15.39 2.83
CA GLY A 340 -7.65 -16.43 2.31
C GLY A 340 -8.20 -17.38 3.38
N SER A 341 -7.94 -17.11 4.67
CA SER A 341 -8.49 -17.87 5.79
C SER A 341 -10.00 -17.68 5.97
N SER A 342 -10.53 -16.54 5.53
CA SER A 342 -11.96 -16.20 5.58
C SER A 342 -12.45 -15.69 4.21
N PRO A 343 -13.70 -16.02 3.80
CA PRO A 343 -14.21 -15.57 2.52
C PRO A 343 -14.38 -14.05 2.44
N ILE A 344 -13.91 -13.43 1.38
CA ILE A 344 -14.20 -12.03 1.05
C ILE A 344 -15.53 -11.96 0.31
N ARG A 345 -16.52 -11.25 0.89
CA ARG A 345 -17.91 -11.20 0.43
C ARG A 345 -18.21 -10.09 -0.57
N VAL A 346 -17.22 -9.25 -0.87
CA VAL A 346 -17.30 -8.13 -1.81
C VAL A 346 -16.50 -8.44 -3.08
N PRO A 347 -16.74 -7.74 -4.21
CA PRO A 347 -15.93 -7.92 -5.41
C PRO A 347 -14.44 -7.66 -5.14
N VAL A 348 -13.58 -8.48 -5.74
CA VAL A 348 -12.12 -8.35 -5.66
C VAL A 348 -11.55 -8.10 -7.06
N PHE A 349 -10.74 -7.06 -7.20
CA PHE A 349 -9.88 -6.83 -8.36
C PHE A 349 -8.47 -7.31 -8.03
N VAL A 350 -7.85 -8.05 -8.95
CA VAL A 350 -6.46 -8.49 -8.84
C VAL A 350 -5.71 -8.11 -10.11
N GLY A 351 -4.62 -7.37 -9.96
CA GLY A 351 -3.67 -7.05 -11.03
C GLY A 351 -2.33 -7.75 -10.80
N GLN A 352 -1.77 -8.42 -11.83
CA GLN A 352 -0.50 -9.13 -11.72
C GLN A 352 0.41 -8.87 -12.92
N GLY A 353 1.64 -8.44 -12.64
CA GLY A 353 2.70 -8.33 -13.65
C GLY A 353 3.27 -9.71 -14.02
N LEU A 354 3.36 -10.02 -15.32
CA LEU A 354 3.91 -11.32 -15.77
C LEU A 354 5.44 -11.38 -15.76
N ALA A 355 6.13 -10.27 -15.55
CA ALA A 355 7.57 -10.20 -15.33
C ALA A 355 7.90 -9.89 -13.84
N ASP A 356 6.98 -10.18 -12.94
CA ASP A 356 7.17 -10.06 -11.50
C ASP A 356 8.01 -11.24 -11.00
N GLU A 357 9.19 -10.93 -10.45
CA GLU A 357 10.14 -11.91 -9.91
C GLU A 357 10.09 -11.97 -8.37
N LEU A 358 9.35 -11.04 -7.72
CA LEU A 358 9.19 -11.00 -6.26
C LEU A 358 7.89 -11.69 -5.83
N VAL A 359 6.73 -11.20 -6.30
CA VAL A 359 5.47 -11.92 -6.18
C VAL A 359 5.21 -12.62 -7.50
N LYS A 360 5.61 -13.88 -7.60
CA LYS A 360 5.49 -14.63 -8.84
C LYS A 360 4.03 -14.74 -9.29
N PRO A 361 3.76 -14.69 -10.62
CA PRO A 361 2.42 -14.85 -11.14
C PRO A 361 1.71 -16.13 -10.69
N SER A 362 2.47 -17.23 -10.43
CA SER A 362 1.93 -18.49 -9.90
C SER A 362 1.26 -18.32 -8.54
N ALA A 363 1.91 -17.62 -7.60
CA ALA A 363 1.36 -17.38 -6.27
C ALA A 363 0.05 -16.60 -6.34
N THR A 364 -0.02 -15.58 -7.20
CA THR A 364 -1.26 -14.83 -7.43
C THR A 364 -2.32 -15.66 -8.14
N ASP A 365 -1.94 -16.53 -9.10
CA ASP A 365 -2.87 -17.44 -9.78
C ASP A 365 -3.52 -18.41 -8.77
N ASP A 366 -2.74 -18.98 -7.87
CA ASP A 366 -3.23 -19.90 -6.83
C ASP A 366 -4.13 -19.19 -5.81
N TYR A 367 -3.78 -17.96 -5.41
CA TYR A 367 -4.63 -17.15 -4.56
C TYR A 367 -5.97 -16.78 -5.23
N VAL A 368 -5.96 -16.42 -6.51
CA VAL A 368 -7.20 -16.19 -7.29
C VAL A 368 -8.05 -17.46 -7.38
N ALA A 369 -7.43 -18.62 -7.58
CA ALA A 369 -8.14 -19.90 -7.59
C ALA A 369 -8.80 -20.19 -6.23
N LEU A 370 -8.13 -19.86 -5.12
CA LEU A 370 -8.69 -19.95 -3.78
C LEU A 370 -9.91 -19.03 -3.60
N LEU A 371 -9.82 -17.77 -3.99
CA LEU A 371 -10.95 -16.83 -3.93
C LEU A 371 -12.15 -17.29 -4.77
N CYS A 372 -11.89 -17.83 -5.98
CA CYS A 372 -12.95 -18.40 -6.82
C CYS A 372 -13.61 -19.62 -6.16
N ALA A 373 -12.83 -20.47 -5.49
CA ALA A 373 -13.35 -21.64 -4.77
C ALA A 373 -14.20 -21.24 -3.53
N GLN A 374 -14.02 -20.04 -3.02
CA GLN A 374 -14.80 -19.44 -1.93
C GLN A 374 -16.00 -18.62 -2.44
N ASP A 375 -16.38 -18.76 -3.71
CA ASP A 375 -17.47 -18.01 -4.37
C ASP A 375 -17.26 -16.47 -4.38
N THR A 376 -16.04 -16.00 -4.21
CA THR A 376 -15.71 -14.57 -4.33
C THR A 376 -15.74 -14.15 -5.80
N ARG A 377 -16.35 -12.99 -6.09
CA ARG A 377 -16.35 -12.40 -7.44
C ARG A 377 -14.99 -11.73 -7.71
N VAL A 378 -14.18 -12.33 -8.56
CA VAL A 378 -12.82 -11.84 -8.87
C VAL A 378 -12.73 -11.31 -10.30
N SER A 379 -12.18 -10.11 -10.46
CA SER A 379 -11.72 -9.53 -11.74
C SER A 379 -10.20 -9.61 -11.78
N PHE A 380 -9.66 -10.60 -12.49
CA PHE A 380 -8.23 -10.84 -12.53
C PHE A 380 -7.62 -10.40 -13.86
N HIS A 381 -6.61 -9.53 -13.78
CA HIS A 381 -5.89 -8.95 -14.93
C HIS A 381 -4.40 -9.28 -14.85
N ARG A 382 -3.82 -9.67 -15.99
CA ARG A 382 -2.41 -10.01 -16.14
C ARG A 382 -1.74 -9.07 -17.13
N TYR A 383 -0.58 -8.50 -16.77
CA TYR A 383 0.11 -7.46 -17.54
C TYR A 383 1.45 -7.97 -18.06
N PRO A 384 1.54 -8.32 -19.38
CA PRO A 384 2.79 -8.80 -19.98
C PRO A 384 3.93 -7.79 -19.85
N GLY A 385 5.12 -8.26 -19.43
CA GLY A 385 6.32 -7.44 -19.31
C GLY A 385 6.35 -6.47 -18.13
N VAL A 386 5.33 -6.46 -17.28
CA VAL A 386 5.26 -5.64 -16.07
C VAL A 386 5.92 -6.39 -14.91
N ASN A 387 6.85 -5.73 -14.24
CA ASN A 387 7.53 -6.22 -13.03
C ASN A 387 6.77 -5.80 -11.76
N HIS A 388 7.28 -6.25 -10.59
CA HIS A 388 6.67 -5.99 -9.28
C HIS A 388 6.38 -4.52 -9.02
N GLY A 389 7.39 -3.66 -9.13
CA GLY A 389 7.27 -2.23 -8.79
C GLY A 389 6.34 -1.43 -9.72
N LEU A 390 5.96 -1.98 -10.88
CA LEU A 390 5.05 -1.33 -11.82
C LEU A 390 3.65 -1.95 -11.85
N ALA A 391 3.42 -3.04 -11.09
CA ALA A 391 2.17 -3.79 -11.12
C ALA A 391 0.96 -2.92 -10.77
N ALA A 392 1.05 -2.10 -9.72
CA ALA A 392 -0.03 -1.21 -9.31
C ALA A 392 -0.35 -0.15 -10.37
N TYR A 393 0.66 0.54 -10.90
CA TYR A 393 0.46 1.54 -11.97
C TYR A 393 -0.11 0.94 -13.26
N ALA A 394 0.35 -0.25 -13.65
CA ALA A 394 -0.17 -0.94 -14.82
C ALA A 394 -1.64 -1.37 -14.63
N SER A 395 -2.04 -1.61 -13.39
CA SER A 395 -3.40 -2.03 -13.02
C SER A 395 -4.41 -0.90 -13.00
N LEU A 396 -3.98 0.34 -12.81
CA LEU A 396 -4.89 1.50 -12.60
C LEU A 396 -5.98 1.65 -13.68
N PRO A 397 -5.70 1.56 -15.00
CA PRO A 397 -6.75 1.76 -16.00
C PRO A 397 -7.90 0.74 -15.88
N ASP A 398 -7.59 -0.53 -15.66
CA ASP A 398 -8.60 -1.58 -15.51
C ASP A 398 -9.27 -1.52 -14.13
N MET A 399 -8.50 -1.19 -13.10
CA MET A 399 -8.99 -1.00 -11.73
C MET A 399 -9.99 0.15 -11.65
N LEU A 400 -9.77 1.27 -12.34
CA LEU A 400 -10.71 2.39 -12.39
C LEU A 400 -12.03 2.02 -13.08
N VAL A 401 -11.98 1.20 -14.13
CA VAL A 401 -13.20 0.67 -14.77
C VAL A 401 -13.96 -0.24 -13.79
N TRP A 402 -13.24 -1.12 -13.09
CA TRP A 402 -13.81 -1.97 -12.06
C TRP A 402 -14.41 -1.14 -10.90
N LEU A 403 -13.68 -0.13 -10.43
CA LEU A 403 -14.11 0.78 -9.36
C LEU A 403 -15.41 1.51 -9.73
N ALA A 404 -15.52 2.00 -10.96
CA ALA A 404 -16.73 2.66 -11.44
C ALA A 404 -17.97 1.73 -11.41
N ALA A 405 -17.80 0.45 -11.78
CA ALA A 405 -18.87 -0.53 -11.70
C ALA A 405 -19.29 -0.80 -10.24
N VAL A 406 -18.31 -1.02 -9.34
CA VAL A 406 -18.58 -1.24 -7.90
C VAL A 406 -19.30 -0.04 -7.29
N SER A 407 -18.88 1.18 -7.61
CA SER A 407 -19.47 2.41 -7.08
C SER A 407 -20.90 2.66 -7.60
N ALA A 408 -21.20 2.19 -8.82
CA ALA A 408 -22.55 2.22 -9.36
C ALA A 408 -23.46 1.13 -8.76
N GLY A 409 -22.93 0.21 -7.98
CA GLY A 409 -23.65 -0.97 -7.48
C GLY A 409 -23.83 -2.07 -8.53
N ASP A 410 -23.12 -1.96 -9.67
CA ASP A 410 -23.12 -2.95 -10.72
C ASP A 410 -22.12 -4.08 -10.41
N PRO A 411 -22.46 -5.34 -10.68
CA PRO A 411 -21.51 -6.42 -10.49
C PRO A 411 -20.38 -6.34 -11.54
N PRO A 412 -19.12 -6.13 -11.14
CA PRO A 412 -18.03 -6.11 -12.11
C PRO A 412 -17.86 -7.48 -12.79
N ALA A 413 -17.21 -7.49 -13.96
CA ALA A 413 -16.91 -8.75 -14.66
C ALA A 413 -16.11 -9.70 -13.76
N SER A 414 -16.45 -11.00 -13.79
CA SER A 414 -15.75 -12.03 -13.04
C SER A 414 -14.94 -12.92 -13.98
N THR A 415 -13.71 -13.25 -13.57
CA THR A 415 -12.85 -14.23 -14.24
C THR A 415 -13.01 -15.64 -13.66
N CYS A 416 -13.67 -15.80 -12.51
CA CYS A 416 -14.06 -17.11 -11.98
C CYS A 416 -15.07 -17.79 -12.92
N ARG A 417 -14.87 -19.09 -13.16
CA ARG A 417 -15.72 -19.89 -14.05
C ARG A 417 -16.74 -20.70 -13.25
#